data_fdea8b24d499b44e6e18f28421ab71ab
#
_entry.id   fdea8b24d499b44e6e18f28421ab71ab
#
_cell.length_a   1.000
_cell.length_b   1.000
_cell.length_c   1.000
_cell.angle_alpha   90.00
_cell.angle_beta   90.00
_cell.angle_gamma   90.00
#
_symmetry.space_group_name_H-M   'P 1'
#
loop_
_entity.id
_entity.type
_entity.pdbx_description
1 polymer ?
#
loop_
_entity_poly.entity_id
_entity_poly.type
_entity_poly.pdbx_seq_one_letter_code
_entity_poly.pdbx_strand_id
1 'polypeptide(L)'
;MTGVDAKQRIAAAHRDEAAAKNQAARLSILAAAFLIILKTITGFLTGSISVWASLLDSLMDIFASVVNFFAVRAAARPADEDHTYGHGKAESLAGLFQALVITASGLFLIREAIKRIREPHEITSEWLGIGTMVIAIAVSLALVARLRKVARDTESPALASDAVHYASDITTNGSALAALAIVYFSGWKIVDPIISIAISLYILWSAFTVAREAVDILMDRRLPQEIDEQVAAVVSRYKEQGVFGFHDLRTRRSGSLKFIDLHLDVERRLTFEQAHAVSVRVLREIEAEIPRSRVSIHTDPAGEEGTRRQ
;
A
#
# COMPACT_ATOMS: atom_id res chain seq x y z
N MET A 1 19.42 -30.57 5.37
CA MET A 1 18.01 -30.13 5.24
C MET A 1 17.60 -30.38 3.81
N THR A 2 16.60 -31.23 3.57
CA THR A 2 16.16 -31.62 2.23
C THR A 2 15.43 -30.44 1.55
N GLY A 3 15.61 -30.29 0.23
CA GLY A 3 14.99 -29.18 -0.54
C GLY A 3 13.44 -29.19 -0.51
N VAL A 4 12.82 -30.25 -0.01
CA VAL A 4 11.37 -30.41 0.23
C VAL A 4 10.95 -29.59 1.45
N ASP A 5 11.74 -29.60 2.54
CA ASP A 5 11.46 -28.83 3.76
C ASP A 5 11.50 -27.30 3.51
N ALA A 6 12.44 -26.85 2.67
CA ALA A 6 12.55 -25.42 2.33
C ALA A 6 11.34 -24.94 1.51
N LYS A 7 10.91 -25.71 0.49
CA LYS A 7 9.71 -25.38 -0.31
C LYS A 7 8.42 -25.38 0.52
N GLN A 8 8.28 -26.29 1.47
CA GLN A 8 7.12 -26.34 2.35
C GLN A 8 7.07 -25.13 3.30
N ARG A 9 8.21 -24.70 3.84
CA ARG A 9 8.30 -23.48 4.70
C ARG A 9 7.98 -22.21 3.93
N ILE A 10 8.49 -22.06 2.71
CA ILE A 10 8.17 -20.91 1.85
C ILE A 10 6.67 -20.88 1.52
N ALA A 11 6.08 -22.03 1.17
CA ALA A 11 4.65 -22.10 0.89
C ALA A 11 3.77 -21.85 2.13
N ALA A 12 4.25 -22.22 3.33
CA ALA A 12 3.57 -21.89 4.58
C ALA A 12 3.64 -20.38 4.86
N ALA A 13 4.82 -19.77 4.76
CA ALA A 13 4.99 -18.31 4.93
C ALA A 13 4.09 -17.49 4.00
N HIS A 14 4.01 -17.86 2.72
CA HIS A 14 3.10 -17.20 1.77
C HIS A 14 1.61 -17.37 2.14
N ARG A 15 1.21 -18.51 2.68
CA ARG A 15 -0.17 -18.71 3.16
C ARG A 15 -0.48 -17.85 4.38
N ASP A 16 0.46 -17.75 5.32
CA ASP A 16 0.31 -16.95 6.53
C ASP A 16 0.23 -15.45 6.19
N GLU A 17 1.04 -14.98 5.25
CA GLU A 17 0.97 -13.61 4.73
C GLU A 17 -0.37 -13.30 4.05
N ALA A 18 -0.82 -14.19 3.16
CA ALA A 18 -2.13 -14.02 2.50
C ALA A 18 -3.27 -14.03 3.51
N ALA A 19 -3.19 -14.88 4.55
CA ALA A 19 -4.15 -14.90 5.63
C ALA A 19 -4.15 -13.59 6.43
N ALA A 20 -2.96 -13.06 6.76
CA ALA A 20 -2.81 -11.78 7.47
C ALA A 20 -3.38 -10.60 6.67
N LYS A 21 -3.07 -10.51 5.36
CA LYS A 21 -3.62 -9.49 4.46
C LYS A 21 -5.15 -9.58 4.39
N ASN A 22 -5.70 -10.78 4.16
CA ASN A 22 -7.14 -11.00 4.10
C ASN A 22 -7.83 -10.64 5.42
N GLN A 23 -7.23 -10.98 6.56
CA GLN A 23 -7.76 -10.62 7.87
C GLN A 23 -7.77 -9.09 8.07
N ALA A 24 -6.71 -8.39 7.70
CA ALA A 24 -6.63 -6.94 7.78
C ALA A 24 -7.68 -6.26 6.89
N ALA A 25 -7.83 -6.71 5.64
CA ALA A 25 -8.84 -6.18 4.73
C ALA A 25 -10.29 -6.47 5.20
N ARG A 26 -10.55 -7.62 5.85
CA ARG A 26 -11.84 -7.90 6.49
C ARG A 26 -12.11 -6.96 7.67
N LEU A 27 -11.09 -6.63 8.45
CA LEU A 27 -11.23 -5.67 9.55
C LEU A 27 -11.63 -4.28 9.05
N SER A 28 -11.11 -3.83 7.90
CA SER A 28 -11.54 -2.57 7.27
C SER A 28 -13.04 -2.58 6.95
N ILE A 29 -13.54 -3.66 6.33
CA ILE A 29 -14.97 -3.81 6.03
C ILE A 29 -15.82 -3.79 7.31
N LEU A 30 -15.39 -4.52 8.35
CA LEU A 30 -16.11 -4.57 9.62
C LEU A 30 -16.13 -3.21 10.33
N ALA A 31 -15.01 -2.48 10.30
CA ALA A 31 -14.93 -1.14 10.87
C ALA A 31 -15.82 -0.15 10.08
N ALA A 32 -15.79 -0.18 8.75
CA ALA A 32 -16.67 0.64 7.92
C ALA A 32 -18.16 0.33 8.19
N ALA A 33 -18.53 -0.95 8.25
CA ALA A 33 -19.89 -1.37 8.56
C ALA A 33 -20.33 -0.88 9.95
N PHE A 34 -19.45 -1.00 10.95
CA PHE A 34 -19.72 -0.49 12.29
C PHE A 34 -19.94 1.03 12.29
N LEU A 35 -19.10 1.79 11.59
CA LEU A 35 -19.23 3.24 11.49
C LEU A 35 -20.51 3.67 10.77
N ILE A 36 -20.93 2.94 9.72
CA ILE A 36 -22.23 3.16 9.06
C ILE A 36 -23.38 2.96 10.04
N ILE A 37 -23.40 1.86 10.76
CA ILE A 37 -24.46 1.56 11.74
C ILE A 37 -24.49 2.66 12.80
N LEU A 38 -23.35 3.03 13.37
CA LEU A 38 -23.24 4.08 14.38
C LEU A 38 -23.79 5.42 13.86
N LYS A 39 -23.34 5.86 12.67
CA LYS A 39 -23.79 7.12 12.04
C LYS A 39 -25.27 7.08 11.67
N THR A 40 -25.79 5.94 11.24
CA THR A 40 -27.22 5.76 10.94
C THR A 40 -28.05 5.94 12.21
N ILE A 41 -27.69 5.28 13.30
CA ILE A 41 -28.38 5.41 14.58
C ILE A 41 -28.34 6.87 15.06
N THR A 42 -27.17 7.50 15.05
CA THR A 42 -27.02 8.91 15.44
C THR A 42 -27.82 9.83 14.54
N GLY A 43 -27.84 9.61 13.22
CA GLY A 43 -28.61 10.39 12.26
C GLY A 43 -30.12 10.34 12.52
N PHE A 44 -30.66 9.14 12.85
CA PHE A 44 -32.07 8.99 13.21
C PHE A 44 -32.41 9.64 14.58
N LEU A 45 -31.52 9.54 15.56
CA LEU A 45 -31.76 10.10 16.89
C LEU A 45 -31.67 11.62 16.93
N THR A 46 -30.79 12.22 16.11
CA THR A 46 -30.55 13.66 16.10
C THR A 46 -31.33 14.39 15.00
N GLY A 47 -31.73 13.70 13.93
CA GLY A 47 -32.29 14.31 12.71
C GLY A 47 -31.29 15.20 11.96
N SER A 48 -30.00 15.17 12.34
CA SER A 48 -28.96 16.07 11.83
C SER A 48 -28.59 15.78 10.37
N ILE A 49 -28.75 16.79 9.51
CA ILE A 49 -28.35 16.71 8.10
C ILE A 49 -26.85 16.46 7.98
N SER A 50 -26.03 17.01 8.88
CA SER A 50 -24.58 16.79 8.89
C SER A 50 -24.20 15.34 9.15
N VAL A 51 -24.94 14.65 10.03
CA VAL A 51 -24.74 13.19 10.29
C VAL A 51 -25.14 12.37 9.07
N TRP A 52 -26.24 12.72 8.39
CA TRP A 52 -26.63 12.06 7.14
C TRP A 52 -25.64 12.27 6.01
N ALA A 53 -25.04 13.47 5.89
CA ALA A 53 -23.95 13.72 4.92
C ALA A 53 -22.72 12.83 5.22
N SER A 54 -22.34 12.75 6.51
CA SER A 54 -21.23 11.87 6.94
C SER A 54 -21.54 10.37 6.77
N LEU A 55 -22.80 9.98 6.72
CA LEU A 55 -23.19 8.60 6.37
C LEU A 55 -22.91 8.28 4.90
N LEU A 56 -23.13 9.22 3.98
CA LEU A 56 -22.79 9.05 2.56
C LEU A 56 -21.30 8.80 2.38
N ASP A 57 -20.43 9.54 3.09
CA ASP A 57 -18.98 9.29 3.07
C ASP A 57 -18.69 7.86 3.53
N SER A 58 -19.31 7.41 4.64
CA SER A 58 -19.08 6.04 5.14
C SER A 58 -19.61 4.94 4.20
N LEU A 59 -20.60 5.23 3.34
CA LEU A 59 -21.01 4.31 2.28
C LEU A 59 -19.95 4.20 1.18
N MET A 60 -19.26 5.29 0.87
CA MET A 60 -18.12 5.25 -0.07
C MET A 60 -16.93 4.50 0.54
N ASP A 61 -16.70 4.65 1.86
CA ASP A 61 -15.63 3.96 2.59
C ASP A 61 -15.82 2.44 2.57
N ILE A 62 -17.05 1.94 2.80
CA ILE A 62 -17.28 0.49 2.74
C ILE A 62 -17.11 -0.03 1.31
N PHE A 63 -17.52 0.74 0.31
CA PHE A 63 -17.32 0.36 -1.09
C PHE A 63 -15.83 0.26 -1.42
N ALA A 64 -15.03 1.25 -1.01
CA ALA A 64 -13.58 1.24 -1.18
C ALA A 64 -12.92 0.06 -0.45
N SER A 65 -13.33 -0.21 0.79
CA SER A 65 -12.83 -1.36 1.57
C SER A 65 -13.18 -2.71 0.94
N VAL A 66 -14.37 -2.83 0.33
CA VAL A 66 -14.79 -4.04 -0.40
C VAL A 66 -13.94 -4.23 -1.66
N VAL A 67 -13.71 -3.18 -2.44
CA VAL A 67 -12.81 -3.21 -3.61
C VAL A 67 -11.41 -3.66 -3.19
N ASN A 68 -10.88 -3.05 -2.11
CA ASN A 68 -9.57 -3.39 -1.58
C ASN A 68 -9.48 -4.87 -1.12
N PHE A 69 -10.50 -5.37 -0.43
CA PHE A 69 -10.57 -6.77 -0.03
C PHE A 69 -10.51 -7.73 -1.23
N PHE A 70 -11.28 -7.46 -2.29
CA PHE A 70 -11.25 -8.30 -3.49
C PHE A 70 -9.93 -8.20 -4.22
N ALA A 71 -9.29 -7.03 -4.25
CA ALA A 71 -7.97 -6.85 -4.85
C ALA A 71 -6.87 -7.62 -4.11
N VAL A 72 -6.84 -7.55 -2.78
CA VAL A 72 -5.92 -8.34 -1.94
C VAL A 72 -6.14 -9.84 -2.15
N ARG A 73 -7.40 -10.26 -2.24
CA ARG A 73 -7.74 -11.67 -2.51
C ARG A 73 -7.35 -12.12 -3.93
N ALA A 74 -7.54 -11.25 -4.91
CA ALA A 74 -7.11 -11.50 -6.29
C ALA A 74 -5.58 -11.60 -6.37
N ALA A 75 -4.86 -10.66 -5.75
CA ALA A 75 -3.40 -10.63 -5.73
C ALA A 75 -2.78 -11.88 -5.08
N ALA A 76 -3.48 -12.50 -4.14
CA ALA A 76 -3.05 -13.75 -3.49
C ALA A 76 -3.20 -15.00 -4.38
N ARG A 77 -3.83 -14.89 -5.57
CA ARG A 77 -3.92 -16.01 -6.50
C ARG A 77 -2.56 -16.27 -7.14
N PRO A 78 -2.15 -17.53 -7.26
CA PRO A 78 -0.92 -17.88 -7.99
C PRO A 78 -1.01 -17.50 -9.47
N ALA A 79 0.11 -17.56 -10.15
CA ALA A 79 0.16 -17.46 -11.61
C ALA A 79 -0.73 -18.55 -12.25
N ASP A 80 -1.42 -18.19 -13.32
CA ASP A 80 -2.27 -19.04 -14.15
C ASP A 80 -1.88 -18.90 -15.63
N GLU A 81 -2.66 -19.51 -16.53
CA GLU A 81 -2.37 -19.52 -17.96
C GLU A 81 -2.45 -18.10 -18.58
N ASP A 82 -3.37 -17.25 -18.09
CA ASP A 82 -3.56 -15.89 -18.60
C ASP A 82 -2.60 -14.89 -17.92
N HIS A 83 -2.25 -15.11 -16.64
CA HIS A 83 -1.41 -14.23 -15.84
C HIS A 83 -0.18 -14.97 -15.31
N THR A 84 0.77 -15.25 -16.19
CA THR A 84 1.95 -16.09 -15.91
C THR A 84 2.90 -15.51 -14.84
N TYR A 85 2.84 -14.19 -14.58
CA TYR A 85 3.56 -13.51 -13.49
C TYR A 85 2.74 -13.38 -12.20
N GLY A 86 1.51 -13.93 -12.19
CA GLY A 86 0.59 -13.83 -11.06
C GLY A 86 -0.23 -12.54 -11.06
N HIS A 87 -1.04 -12.38 -10.03
CA HIS A 87 -2.06 -11.31 -9.93
C HIS A 87 -1.65 -10.16 -9.01
N GLY A 88 -0.38 -10.08 -8.59
CA GLY A 88 0.10 -9.13 -7.59
C GLY A 88 -0.21 -7.65 -7.90
N LYS A 89 -0.22 -7.27 -9.19
CA LYS A 89 -0.55 -5.89 -9.61
C LYS A 89 -2.00 -5.47 -9.27
N ALA A 90 -2.89 -6.41 -8.91
CA ALA A 90 -4.24 -6.08 -8.44
C ALA A 90 -4.22 -5.21 -7.16
N GLU A 91 -3.22 -5.39 -6.27
CA GLU A 91 -3.06 -4.52 -5.10
C GLU A 91 -2.74 -3.08 -5.50
N SER A 92 -1.93 -2.87 -6.54
CA SER A 92 -1.58 -1.53 -7.03
C SER A 92 -2.76 -0.86 -7.72
N LEU A 93 -3.60 -1.62 -8.44
CA LEU A 93 -4.85 -1.10 -9.01
C LEU A 93 -5.82 -0.64 -7.91
N ALA A 94 -5.93 -1.41 -6.83
CA ALA A 94 -6.73 -0.99 -5.67
C ALA A 94 -6.15 0.27 -5.00
N GLY A 95 -4.82 0.36 -4.87
CA GLY A 95 -4.15 1.57 -4.37
C GLY A 95 -4.46 2.81 -5.21
N LEU A 96 -4.43 2.67 -6.55
CA LEU A 96 -4.80 3.75 -7.46
C LEU A 96 -6.28 4.14 -7.32
N PHE A 97 -7.18 3.15 -7.24
CA PHE A 97 -8.59 3.40 -6.98
C PHE A 97 -8.80 4.13 -5.64
N GLN A 98 -8.13 3.69 -4.58
CA GLN A 98 -8.18 4.33 -3.26
C GLN A 98 -7.71 5.79 -3.32
N ALA A 99 -6.64 6.08 -4.06
CA ALA A 99 -6.15 7.44 -4.25
C ALA A 99 -7.18 8.34 -4.96
N LEU A 100 -7.96 7.80 -5.90
CA LEU A 100 -9.07 8.53 -6.53
C LEU A 100 -10.17 8.85 -5.51
N VAL A 101 -10.54 7.90 -4.65
CA VAL A 101 -11.54 8.11 -3.59
C VAL A 101 -11.07 9.20 -2.62
N ILE A 102 -9.81 9.11 -2.14
CA ILE A 102 -9.23 10.12 -1.24
C ILE A 102 -9.18 11.50 -1.93
N THR A 103 -8.85 11.56 -3.22
CA THR A 103 -8.85 12.81 -4.00
C THR A 103 -10.24 13.42 -4.08
N ALA A 104 -11.26 12.62 -4.38
CA ALA A 104 -12.63 13.07 -4.45
C ALA A 104 -13.11 13.64 -3.09
N SER A 105 -12.79 12.95 -1.98
CA SER A 105 -13.10 13.41 -0.64
C SER A 105 -12.38 14.73 -0.29
N GLY A 106 -11.08 14.86 -0.61
CA GLY A 106 -10.32 16.08 -0.40
C GLY A 106 -10.89 17.29 -1.18
N LEU A 107 -11.25 17.10 -2.44
CA LEU A 107 -11.88 18.15 -3.26
C LEU A 107 -13.27 18.52 -2.73
N PHE A 108 -14.05 17.54 -2.28
CA PHE A 108 -15.35 17.80 -1.66
C PHE A 108 -15.21 18.63 -0.37
N LEU A 109 -14.23 18.33 0.48
CA LEU A 109 -13.94 19.10 1.70
C LEU A 109 -13.53 20.54 1.40
N ILE A 110 -12.70 20.78 0.36
CA ILE A 110 -12.36 22.14 -0.07
C ILE A 110 -13.63 22.91 -0.50
N ARG A 111 -14.47 22.30 -1.32
CA ARG A 111 -15.73 22.90 -1.77
C ARG A 111 -16.62 23.27 -0.57
N GLU A 112 -16.76 22.36 0.38
CA GLU A 112 -17.57 22.58 1.59
C GLU A 112 -16.99 23.71 2.46
N ALA A 113 -15.66 23.73 2.65
CA ALA A 113 -14.99 24.78 3.40
C ALA A 113 -15.18 26.16 2.75
N ILE A 114 -15.07 26.26 1.41
CA ILE A 114 -15.34 27.51 0.67
C ILE A 114 -16.80 27.95 0.82
N LYS A 115 -17.75 26.99 0.78
CA LYS A 115 -19.16 27.28 1.01
C LYS A 115 -19.39 27.85 2.41
N ARG A 116 -18.80 27.28 3.46
CA ARG A 116 -18.90 27.78 4.84
C ARG A 116 -18.30 29.17 5.03
N ILE A 117 -17.29 29.55 4.24
CA ILE A 117 -16.76 30.92 4.24
C ILE A 117 -17.80 31.91 3.68
N ARG A 118 -18.52 31.54 2.61
CA ARG A 118 -19.51 32.38 1.94
C ARG A 118 -20.83 32.46 2.68
N GLU A 119 -21.24 31.34 3.26
CA GLU A 119 -22.51 31.16 3.95
C GLU A 119 -22.25 30.58 5.34
N PRO A 120 -21.88 31.43 6.34
CA PRO A 120 -21.60 30.91 7.67
C PRO A 120 -22.87 30.30 8.29
N HIS A 121 -22.83 29.01 8.60
CA HIS A 121 -23.88 28.32 9.32
C HIS A 121 -23.52 28.23 10.79
N GLU A 122 -24.53 28.25 11.66
CA GLU A 122 -24.32 27.96 13.07
C GLU A 122 -23.98 26.49 13.25
N ILE A 123 -22.87 26.23 13.95
CA ILE A 123 -22.47 24.88 14.31
C ILE A 123 -23.33 24.48 15.50
N THR A 124 -24.37 23.70 15.25
CA THR A 124 -25.16 23.07 16.31
C THR A 124 -24.35 21.92 16.89
N SER A 125 -23.78 22.14 18.07
CA SER A 125 -23.04 21.11 18.81
C SER A 125 -23.99 20.12 19.44
N GLU A 126 -24.39 19.10 18.69
CA GLU A 126 -25.11 17.99 19.26
C GLU A 126 -24.10 17.02 19.91
N TRP A 127 -24.17 16.85 21.23
CA TRP A 127 -23.29 15.97 22.00
C TRP A 127 -23.20 14.55 21.44
N LEU A 128 -24.29 14.05 20.85
CA LEU A 128 -24.31 12.75 20.18
C LEU A 128 -23.44 12.75 18.92
N GLY A 129 -23.41 13.85 18.14
CA GLY A 129 -22.53 13.99 16.97
C GLY A 129 -21.06 13.99 17.37
N ILE A 130 -20.70 14.74 18.43
CA ILE A 130 -19.33 14.77 18.98
C ILE A 130 -18.93 13.36 19.46
N GLY A 131 -19.81 12.69 20.21
CA GLY A 131 -19.58 11.32 20.67
C GLY A 131 -19.33 10.35 19.52
N THR A 132 -20.10 10.47 18.44
CA THR A 132 -19.91 9.67 17.21
C THR A 132 -18.56 9.92 16.56
N MET A 133 -18.11 11.19 16.47
CA MET A 133 -16.79 11.54 15.94
C MET A 133 -15.65 10.96 16.78
N VAL A 134 -15.75 11.04 18.11
CA VAL A 134 -14.75 10.46 19.02
C VAL A 134 -14.66 8.95 18.86
N ILE A 135 -15.80 8.25 18.77
CA ILE A 135 -15.82 6.81 18.55
C ILE A 135 -15.23 6.47 17.16
N ALA A 136 -15.59 7.24 16.13
CA ALA A 136 -15.07 7.04 14.80
C ALA A 136 -13.53 7.19 14.75
N ILE A 137 -12.99 8.22 15.40
CA ILE A 137 -11.53 8.42 15.52
C ILE A 137 -10.88 7.24 16.25
N ALA A 138 -11.45 6.77 17.37
CA ALA A 138 -10.89 5.66 18.14
C ALA A 138 -10.86 4.36 17.33
N VAL A 139 -11.94 4.04 16.62
CA VAL A 139 -12.02 2.87 15.71
C VAL A 139 -11.00 3.00 14.59
N SER A 140 -10.93 4.15 13.92
CA SER A 140 -10.00 4.39 12.82
C SER A 140 -8.54 4.35 13.29
N LEU A 141 -8.21 4.85 14.49
CA LEU A 141 -6.86 4.75 15.06
C LEU A 141 -6.43 3.29 15.26
N ALA A 142 -7.29 2.48 15.85
CA ALA A 142 -7.02 1.05 16.06
C ALA A 142 -6.84 0.32 14.71
N LEU A 143 -7.70 0.63 13.73
CA LEU A 143 -7.63 0.05 12.39
C LEU A 143 -6.35 0.46 11.65
N VAL A 144 -6.01 1.76 11.64
CA VAL A 144 -4.79 2.27 10.99
C VAL A 144 -3.54 1.65 11.58
N ALA A 145 -3.47 1.52 12.91
CA ALA A 145 -2.34 0.85 13.57
C ALA A 145 -2.18 -0.60 13.08
N ARG A 146 -3.29 -1.33 12.94
CA ARG A 146 -3.28 -2.71 12.45
C ARG A 146 -2.92 -2.78 10.97
N LEU A 147 -3.54 -1.95 10.13
CA LEU A 147 -3.29 -1.90 8.69
C LEU A 147 -1.82 -1.55 8.39
N ARG A 148 -1.27 -0.51 9.04
CA ARG A 148 0.13 -0.12 8.86
C ARG A 148 1.11 -1.21 9.26
N LYS A 149 0.80 -1.94 10.35
CA LYS A 149 1.63 -3.09 10.75
C LYS A 149 1.62 -4.17 9.68
N VAL A 150 0.43 -4.65 9.28
CA VAL A 150 0.33 -5.73 8.29
C VAL A 150 0.87 -5.27 6.92
N ALA A 151 0.57 -4.03 6.48
CA ALA A 151 1.09 -3.48 5.23
C ALA A 151 2.62 -3.49 5.20
N ARG A 152 3.28 -3.14 6.30
CA ARG A 152 4.73 -3.14 6.43
C ARG A 152 5.30 -4.55 6.45
N ASP A 153 4.70 -5.43 7.25
CA ASP A 153 5.15 -6.82 7.41
C ASP A 153 4.99 -7.64 6.11
N THR A 154 4.02 -7.28 5.27
CA THR A 154 3.70 -7.97 4.01
C THR A 154 4.04 -7.17 2.75
N GLU A 155 4.57 -5.95 2.88
CA GLU A 155 4.83 -5.02 1.78
C GLU A 155 3.62 -4.84 0.83
N SER A 156 2.38 -4.80 1.38
CA SER A 156 1.14 -4.71 0.61
C SER A 156 0.78 -3.27 0.25
N PRO A 157 0.80 -2.87 -1.05
CA PRO A 157 0.39 -1.53 -1.47
C PRO A 157 -1.10 -1.24 -1.17
N ALA A 158 -1.96 -2.25 -1.31
CA ALA A 158 -3.39 -2.11 -1.05
C ALA A 158 -3.67 -1.79 0.42
N LEU A 159 -3.05 -2.49 1.37
CA LEU A 159 -3.23 -2.20 2.81
C LEU A 159 -2.56 -0.89 3.21
N ALA A 160 -1.46 -0.49 2.57
CA ALA A 160 -0.82 0.79 2.79
C ALA A 160 -1.74 1.96 2.37
N SER A 161 -2.36 1.87 1.19
CA SER A 161 -3.32 2.87 0.70
C SER A 161 -4.58 2.95 1.56
N ASP A 162 -5.10 1.80 2.01
CA ASP A 162 -6.24 1.73 2.93
C ASP A 162 -5.92 2.40 4.28
N ALA A 163 -4.71 2.19 4.79
CA ALA A 163 -4.25 2.88 6.00
C ALA A 163 -4.15 4.41 5.83
N VAL A 164 -3.77 4.90 4.65
CA VAL A 164 -3.74 6.35 4.34
C VAL A 164 -5.17 6.92 4.28
N HIS A 165 -6.11 6.18 3.70
CA HIS A 165 -7.53 6.57 3.66
C HIS A 165 -8.09 6.77 5.08
N TYR A 166 -8.02 5.76 5.94
CA TYR A 166 -8.50 5.88 7.33
C TYR A 166 -7.71 6.89 8.17
N ALA A 167 -6.43 7.13 7.87
CA ALA A 167 -5.66 8.20 8.49
C ALA A 167 -6.17 9.59 8.07
N SER A 168 -6.63 9.75 6.83
CA SER A 168 -7.29 10.97 6.36
C SER A 168 -8.60 11.21 7.12
N ASP A 169 -9.38 10.17 7.39
CA ASP A 169 -10.62 10.28 8.17
C ASP A 169 -10.36 10.70 9.62
N ILE A 170 -9.31 10.17 10.24
CA ILE A 170 -8.88 10.60 11.58
C ILE A 170 -8.53 12.08 11.56
N THR A 171 -7.78 12.52 10.55
CA THR A 171 -7.34 13.91 10.42
C THR A 171 -8.53 14.85 10.20
N THR A 172 -9.48 14.46 9.35
CA THR A 172 -10.70 15.22 9.08
C THR A 172 -11.59 15.33 10.32
N ASN A 173 -11.93 14.20 10.97
CA ASN A 173 -12.76 14.21 12.17
C ASN A 173 -12.07 14.91 13.35
N GLY A 174 -10.76 14.71 13.53
CA GLY A 174 -9.97 15.36 14.57
C GLY A 174 -9.89 16.87 14.39
N SER A 175 -9.75 17.33 13.16
CA SER A 175 -9.76 18.75 12.86
C SER A 175 -11.12 19.40 13.09
N ALA A 176 -12.19 18.71 12.74
CA ALA A 176 -13.55 19.19 13.00
C ALA A 176 -13.77 19.35 14.50
N LEU A 177 -13.35 18.39 15.33
CA LEU A 177 -13.40 18.52 16.79
C LEU A 177 -12.54 19.66 17.32
N ALA A 178 -11.31 19.82 16.81
CA ALA A 178 -10.42 20.91 17.20
C ALA A 178 -11.00 22.29 16.80
N ALA A 179 -11.55 22.41 15.59
CA ALA A 179 -12.21 23.62 15.13
C ALA A 179 -13.44 23.97 16.00
N LEU A 180 -14.27 22.97 16.34
CA LEU A 180 -15.39 23.17 17.25
C LEU A 180 -14.92 23.71 18.61
N ALA A 181 -13.88 23.15 19.18
CA ALA A 181 -13.31 23.61 20.44
C ALA A 181 -12.79 25.06 20.33
N ILE A 182 -12.03 25.37 19.26
CA ILE A 182 -11.51 26.73 19.05
C ILE A 182 -12.65 27.73 18.89
N VAL A 183 -13.67 27.43 18.07
CA VAL A 183 -14.85 28.31 17.89
C VAL A 183 -15.60 28.52 19.19
N TYR A 184 -15.75 27.45 19.99
CA TYR A 184 -16.40 27.53 21.29
C TYR A 184 -15.69 28.49 22.26
N PHE A 185 -14.35 28.42 22.35
CA PHE A 185 -13.58 29.26 23.27
C PHE A 185 -13.24 30.64 22.72
N SER A 186 -13.05 30.80 21.40
CA SER A 186 -12.61 32.07 20.81
C SER A 186 -13.69 32.88 20.09
N GLY A 187 -14.81 32.24 19.72
CA GLY A 187 -15.86 32.83 18.88
C GLY A 187 -15.47 33.01 17.39
N TRP A 188 -14.25 32.60 16.98
CA TRP A 188 -13.72 32.83 15.64
C TRP A 188 -14.23 31.78 14.64
N LYS A 189 -15.39 32.00 14.05
CA LYS A 189 -16.03 31.07 13.10
C LYS A 189 -15.21 30.78 11.82
N ILE A 190 -14.27 31.66 11.44
CA ILE A 190 -13.42 31.53 10.24
C ILE A 190 -12.34 30.45 10.40
N VAL A 191 -12.02 30.04 11.63
CA VAL A 191 -10.95 29.07 11.91
C VAL A 191 -11.28 27.69 11.34
N ASP A 192 -12.53 27.24 11.46
CA ASP A 192 -12.98 25.94 10.94
C ASP A 192 -12.75 25.79 9.42
N PRO A 193 -13.22 26.68 8.54
CA PRO A 193 -12.94 26.60 7.11
C PRO A 193 -11.44 26.66 6.76
N ILE A 194 -10.65 27.47 7.46
CA ILE A 194 -9.20 27.58 7.19
C ILE A 194 -8.50 26.27 7.51
N ILE A 195 -8.76 25.68 8.67
CA ILE A 195 -8.21 24.38 9.07
C ILE A 195 -8.68 23.31 8.08
N SER A 196 -9.96 23.30 7.70
CA SER A 196 -10.51 22.34 6.74
C SER A 196 -9.80 22.40 5.38
N ILE A 197 -9.49 23.61 4.86
CA ILE A 197 -8.73 23.78 3.61
C ILE A 197 -7.30 23.24 3.77
N ALA A 198 -6.60 23.59 4.85
CA ALA A 198 -5.23 23.14 5.08
C ALA A 198 -5.13 21.61 5.14
N ILE A 199 -6.07 20.97 5.83
CA ILE A 199 -6.14 19.51 5.92
C ILE A 199 -6.51 18.88 4.59
N SER A 200 -7.45 19.46 3.85
CA SER A 200 -7.81 18.96 2.52
C SER A 200 -6.62 18.98 1.55
N LEU A 201 -5.79 20.03 1.61
CA LEU A 201 -4.54 20.08 0.82
C LEU A 201 -3.55 18.98 1.24
N TYR A 202 -3.42 18.71 2.54
CA TYR A 202 -2.61 17.57 3.02
C TYR A 202 -3.16 16.22 2.56
N ILE A 203 -4.48 16.02 2.58
CA ILE A 203 -5.16 14.82 2.09
C ILE A 203 -4.91 14.64 0.59
N LEU A 204 -5.02 15.71 -0.21
CA LEU A 204 -4.73 15.67 -1.65
C LEU A 204 -3.26 15.31 -1.94
N TRP A 205 -2.33 15.86 -1.16
CA TRP A 205 -0.92 15.49 -1.25
C TRP A 205 -0.69 14.00 -0.92
N SER A 206 -1.34 13.49 0.12
CA SER A 206 -1.29 12.06 0.48
C SER A 206 -1.85 11.17 -0.61
N ALA A 207 -3.00 11.55 -1.20
CA ALA A 207 -3.61 10.84 -2.33
C ALA A 207 -2.67 10.81 -3.55
N PHE A 208 -2.03 11.93 -3.87
CA PHE A 208 -1.05 11.99 -4.95
C PHE A 208 0.14 11.04 -4.70
N THR A 209 0.63 10.97 -3.47
CA THR A 209 1.74 10.06 -3.11
C THR A 209 1.33 8.59 -3.30
N VAL A 210 0.13 8.20 -2.86
CA VAL A 210 -0.41 6.84 -3.06
C VAL A 210 -0.61 6.55 -4.55
N ALA A 211 -1.20 7.49 -5.31
CA ALA A 211 -1.39 7.33 -6.75
C ALA A 211 -0.06 7.14 -7.48
N ARG A 212 0.94 7.97 -7.17
CA ARG A 212 2.27 7.89 -7.75
C ARG A 212 2.93 6.54 -7.47
N GLU A 213 2.89 6.06 -6.22
CA GLU A 213 3.45 4.74 -5.89
C GLU A 213 2.74 3.61 -6.65
N ALA A 214 1.42 3.66 -6.73
CA ALA A 214 0.65 2.67 -7.48
C ALA A 214 1.01 2.66 -8.98
N VAL A 215 1.10 3.85 -9.60
CA VAL A 215 1.51 3.99 -11.01
C VAL A 215 2.95 3.52 -11.21
N ASP A 216 3.88 3.89 -10.34
CA ASP A 216 5.28 3.46 -10.38
C ASP A 216 5.38 1.92 -10.39
N ILE A 217 4.59 1.23 -9.56
CA ILE A 217 4.55 -0.25 -9.53
C ILE A 217 3.93 -0.82 -10.82
N LEU A 218 2.87 -0.21 -11.33
CA LEU A 218 2.21 -0.64 -12.57
C LEU A 218 3.11 -0.48 -13.80
N MET A 219 3.94 0.57 -13.79
CA MET A 219 4.94 0.90 -14.84
C MET A 219 6.28 0.19 -14.65
N ASP A 220 6.35 -0.81 -13.77
CA ASP A 220 7.55 -1.61 -13.53
C ASP A 220 8.77 -0.78 -13.11
N ARG A 221 8.55 0.25 -12.27
CA ARG A 221 9.63 1.07 -11.71
C ARG A 221 10.66 0.18 -11.00
N ARG A 222 11.95 0.50 -11.22
CA ARG A 222 13.09 -0.13 -10.57
C ARG A 222 12.95 -0.12 -9.04
N LEU A 223 13.37 -1.19 -8.39
CA LEU A 223 13.47 -1.29 -6.94
C LEU A 223 14.49 -0.29 -6.36
N PRO A 224 14.45 0.01 -5.07
CA PRO A 224 15.45 0.86 -4.41
C PRO A 224 16.86 0.33 -4.60
N GLN A 225 17.85 1.26 -4.62
CA GLN A 225 19.26 0.96 -4.88
C GLN A 225 19.86 -0.04 -3.88
N GLU A 226 19.33 -0.12 -2.67
CA GLU A 226 19.74 -1.08 -1.64
C GLU A 226 19.60 -2.53 -2.12
N ILE A 227 18.62 -2.81 -2.99
CA ILE A 227 18.45 -4.14 -3.59
C ILE A 227 19.61 -4.45 -4.56
N ASP A 228 20.03 -3.47 -5.36
CA ASP A 228 21.17 -3.63 -6.27
C ASP A 228 22.46 -3.90 -5.51
N GLU A 229 22.65 -3.21 -4.38
CA GLU A 229 23.81 -3.39 -3.50
C GLU A 229 23.80 -4.78 -2.86
N GLN A 230 22.65 -5.29 -2.46
CA GLN A 230 22.50 -6.65 -1.95
C GLN A 230 22.82 -7.70 -3.02
N VAL A 231 22.30 -7.53 -4.24
CA VAL A 231 22.64 -8.40 -5.38
C VAL A 231 24.14 -8.39 -5.65
N ALA A 232 24.78 -7.21 -5.68
CA ALA A 232 26.22 -7.07 -5.89
C ALA A 232 27.03 -7.76 -4.79
N ALA A 233 26.60 -7.62 -3.52
CA ALA A 233 27.24 -8.26 -2.39
C ALA A 233 27.20 -9.79 -2.50
N VAL A 234 26.04 -10.37 -2.88
CA VAL A 234 25.91 -11.82 -3.10
C VAL A 234 26.82 -12.27 -4.25
N VAL A 235 26.73 -11.65 -5.42
CA VAL A 235 27.53 -12.03 -6.60
C VAL A 235 29.02 -11.99 -6.30
N SER A 236 29.48 -10.99 -5.52
CA SER A 236 30.90 -10.83 -5.18
C SER A 236 31.51 -12.01 -4.40
N ARG A 237 30.70 -12.80 -3.69
CA ARG A 237 31.15 -13.99 -2.91
C ARG A 237 31.54 -15.16 -3.81
N TYR A 238 31.15 -15.14 -5.08
CA TYR A 238 31.38 -16.22 -6.03
C TYR A 238 32.58 -15.98 -6.97
N LYS A 239 33.39 -14.95 -6.71
CA LYS A 239 34.58 -14.62 -7.55
C LYS A 239 35.55 -15.79 -7.68
N GLU A 240 35.82 -16.49 -6.59
CA GLU A 240 36.70 -17.67 -6.58
C GLU A 240 36.10 -18.89 -7.29
N GLN A 241 34.80 -18.86 -7.59
CA GLN A 241 34.07 -19.91 -8.30
C GLN A 241 33.89 -19.58 -9.80
N GLY A 242 34.64 -18.60 -10.31
CA GLY A 242 34.63 -18.20 -11.71
C GLY A 242 33.55 -17.20 -12.09
N VAL A 243 32.99 -16.44 -11.14
CA VAL A 243 32.05 -15.33 -11.40
C VAL A 243 32.83 -14.02 -11.39
N PHE A 244 32.81 -13.31 -12.52
CA PHE A 244 33.52 -12.03 -12.66
C PHE A 244 32.67 -10.82 -12.29
N GLY A 245 31.34 -10.92 -12.46
CA GLY A 245 30.40 -9.83 -12.16
C GLY A 245 29.01 -10.10 -12.71
N PHE A 246 28.26 -9.05 -12.87
CA PHE A 246 26.93 -9.06 -13.51
C PHE A 246 26.69 -7.75 -14.25
N HIS A 247 25.80 -7.80 -15.23
CA HIS A 247 25.32 -6.62 -15.96
C HIS A 247 23.84 -6.75 -16.30
N ASP A 248 23.25 -5.76 -16.93
CA ASP A 248 21.82 -5.72 -17.33
C ASP A 248 20.83 -6.03 -16.20
N LEU A 249 21.16 -5.56 -14.97
CA LEU A 249 20.30 -5.74 -13.83
C LEU A 249 18.98 -4.98 -14.01
N ARG A 250 17.88 -5.71 -14.05
CA ARG A 250 16.51 -5.19 -14.12
C ARG A 250 15.74 -5.66 -12.91
N THR A 251 15.10 -4.72 -12.27
CA THR A 251 14.29 -5.02 -11.07
C THR A 251 12.94 -4.38 -11.20
N ARG A 252 11.89 -5.05 -10.67
CA ARG A 252 10.53 -4.53 -10.58
C ARG A 252 9.76 -5.24 -9.49
N ARG A 253 8.59 -4.72 -9.15
CA ARG A 253 7.70 -5.40 -8.19
C ARG A 253 6.30 -5.62 -8.78
N SER A 254 5.62 -6.65 -8.27
CA SER A 254 4.22 -6.91 -8.54
C SER A 254 3.53 -7.22 -7.22
N GLY A 255 2.79 -6.25 -6.68
CA GLY A 255 2.35 -6.30 -5.29
C GLY A 255 3.54 -6.37 -4.33
N SER A 256 3.59 -7.39 -3.49
CA SER A 256 4.69 -7.64 -2.56
C SER A 256 5.84 -8.46 -3.15
N LEU A 257 5.70 -9.02 -4.36
CA LEU A 257 6.72 -9.86 -5.00
C LEU A 257 7.70 -9.00 -5.81
N LYS A 258 9.00 -9.22 -5.59
CA LYS A 258 10.11 -8.56 -6.31
C LYS A 258 10.60 -9.49 -7.44
N PHE A 259 10.79 -8.95 -8.63
CA PHE A 259 11.41 -9.64 -9.76
C PHE A 259 12.79 -9.02 -9.99
N ILE A 260 13.79 -9.88 -10.13
CA ILE A 260 15.20 -9.51 -10.32
C ILE A 260 15.72 -10.33 -11.47
N ASP A 261 16.01 -9.66 -12.58
CA ASP A 261 16.59 -10.26 -13.77
C ASP A 261 18.00 -9.69 -13.96
N LEU A 262 18.99 -10.55 -14.17
CA LEU A 262 20.38 -10.13 -14.39
C LEU A 262 21.14 -11.08 -15.30
N HIS A 263 22.19 -10.56 -15.91
CA HIS A 263 23.19 -11.32 -16.66
C HIS A 263 24.41 -11.53 -15.78
N LEU A 264 24.84 -12.80 -15.61
CA LEU A 264 25.96 -13.18 -14.78
C LEU A 264 27.17 -13.51 -15.65
N ASP A 265 28.27 -12.78 -15.46
CA ASP A 265 29.53 -12.98 -16.18
C ASP A 265 30.31 -14.11 -15.54
N VAL A 266 30.52 -15.21 -16.26
CA VAL A 266 31.24 -16.37 -15.76
C VAL A 266 32.50 -16.66 -16.61
N GLU A 267 33.46 -17.37 -16.02
CA GLU A 267 34.70 -17.76 -16.68
C GLU A 267 34.41 -18.65 -17.91
N ARG A 268 34.99 -18.28 -19.10
CA ARG A 268 34.80 -19.01 -20.37
C ARG A 268 35.22 -20.48 -20.33
N ARG A 269 36.08 -20.85 -19.38
CA ARG A 269 36.61 -22.21 -19.26
C ARG A 269 35.69 -23.13 -18.51
N LEU A 270 34.66 -22.59 -17.84
CA LEU A 270 33.65 -23.41 -17.16
C LEU A 270 32.87 -24.22 -18.19
N THR A 271 32.64 -25.49 -17.88
CA THR A 271 31.68 -26.28 -18.65
C THR A 271 30.28 -25.75 -18.44
N PHE A 272 29.35 -26.05 -19.34
CA PHE A 272 27.94 -25.66 -19.19
C PHE A 272 27.34 -26.08 -17.83
N GLU A 273 27.66 -27.31 -17.39
CA GLU A 273 27.20 -27.81 -16.08
C GLU A 273 27.77 -26.99 -14.91
N GLN A 274 29.06 -26.62 -14.98
CA GLN A 274 29.68 -25.78 -13.92
C GLN A 274 29.10 -24.38 -13.90
N ALA A 275 28.95 -23.74 -15.07
CA ALA A 275 28.36 -22.41 -15.20
C ALA A 275 26.88 -22.42 -14.68
N HIS A 276 26.10 -23.41 -15.07
CA HIS A 276 24.74 -23.58 -14.59
C HIS A 276 24.68 -23.80 -13.06
N ALA A 277 25.55 -24.64 -12.53
CA ALA A 277 25.59 -24.94 -11.10
C ALA A 277 25.94 -23.68 -10.26
N VAL A 278 26.86 -22.83 -10.72
CA VAL A 278 27.18 -21.58 -10.01
C VAL A 278 26.04 -20.58 -10.13
N SER A 279 25.43 -20.43 -11.30
CA SER A 279 24.28 -19.54 -11.50
C SER A 279 23.10 -19.89 -10.58
N VAL A 280 22.79 -21.19 -10.45
CA VAL A 280 21.73 -21.68 -9.54
C VAL A 280 22.08 -21.39 -8.08
N ARG A 281 23.35 -21.46 -7.66
CA ARG A 281 23.75 -21.10 -6.30
C ARG A 281 23.58 -19.60 -6.06
N VAL A 282 24.07 -18.76 -6.96
CA VAL A 282 23.89 -17.30 -6.89
C VAL A 282 22.41 -16.93 -6.82
N LEU A 283 21.57 -17.51 -7.70
CA LEU A 283 20.13 -17.30 -7.72
C LEU A 283 19.49 -17.59 -6.36
N ARG A 284 19.78 -18.79 -5.80
CA ARG A 284 19.21 -19.22 -4.51
C ARG A 284 19.66 -18.34 -3.35
N GLU A 285 20.89 -17.87 -3.39
CA GLU A 285 21.42 -17.00 -2.34
C GLU A 285 20.79 -15.60 -2.40
N ILE A 286 20.58 -15.04 -3.61
CA ILE A 286 19.84 -13.78 -3.79
C ILE A 286 18.40 -13.94 -3.27
N GLU A 287 17.69 -15.02 -3.64
CA GLU A 287 16.34 -15.29 -3.15
C GLU A 287 16.27 -15.50 -1.63
N ALA A 288 17.33 -16.02 -1.02
CA ALA A 288 17.41 -16.19 0.43
C ALA A 288 17.67 -14.88 1.18
N GLU A 289 18.50 -13.99 0.63
CA GLU A 289 18.83 -12.70 1.25
C GLU A 289 17.80 -11.61 0.96
N ILE A 290 17.11 -11.65 -0.18
CA ILE A 290 16.07 -10.70 -0.55
C ILE A 290 14.71 -11.38 -0.43
N PRO A 291 13.99 -11.15 0.68
CA PRO A 291 12.68 -11.79 0.89
C PRO A 291 11.67 -11.43 -0.21
N ARG A 292 10.80 -12.37 -0.55
CA ARG A 292 9.76 -12.22 -1.59
C ARG A 292 10.37 -11.84 -2.94
N SER A 293 11.51 -12.39 -3.29
CA SER A 293 12.11 -12.22 -4.62
C SER A 293 11.94 -13.46 -5.49
N ARG A 294 11.90 -13.24 -6.79
CA ARG A 294 12.00 -14.24 -7.84
C ARG A 294 13.11 -13.78 -8.77
N VAL A 295 14.15 -14.59 -8.86
CA VAL A 295 15.38 -14.24 -9.59
C VAL A 295 15.44 -15.02 -10.88
N SER A 296 15.87 -14.35 -11.97
CA SER A 296 16.18 -14.95 -13.26
C SER A 296 17.62 -14.55 -13.64
N ILE A 297 18.45 -15.53 -13.96
CA ILE A 297 19.84 -15.30 -14.33
C ILE A 297 20.09 -15.82 -15.74
N HIS A 298 20.51 -14.92 -16.63
CA HIS A 298 21.17 -15.29 -17.87
C HIS A 298 22.67 -15.37 -17.63
N THR A 299 23.34 -16.39 -18.18
CA THR A 299 24.76 -16.63 -17.92
C THR A 299 25.54 -16.32 -19.18
N ASP A 300 26.46 -15.36 -19.09
CA ASP A 300 27.32 -14.90 -20.21
C ASP A 300 28.78 -15.24 -19.96
N PRO A 301 29.55 -15.60 -21.02
CA PRO A 301 30.99 -15.81 -20.90
C PRO A 301 31.71 -14.48 -20.73
N ALA A 302 32.49 -14.31 -19.67
CA ALA A 302 33.21 -13.10 -19.38
C ALA A 302 34.16 -12.68 -20.54
N GLY A 303 34.28 -11.39 -20.84
CA GLY A 303 35.14 -10.82 -21.83
C GLY A 303 34.55 -10.77 -23.25
N GLU A 304 33.33 -11.11 -23.50
CA GLU A 304 32.59 -10.51 -24.60
C GLU A 304 32.15 -9.12 -24.15
N GLU A 305 32.69 -8.09 -24.78
CA GLU A 305 32.18 -6.73 -24.62
C GLU A 305 30.68 -6.78 -24.97
N GLY A 306 29.87 -6.96 -23.94
CA GLY A 306 28.43 -6.88 -24.07
C GLY A 306 28.14 -5.55 -24.73
N THR A 307 27.56 -5.59 -25.90
CA THR A 307 27.05 -4.43 -26.62
C THR A 307 26.29 -3.60 -25.60
N ARG A 308 26.92 -2.55 -25.07
CA ARG A 308 26.33 -1.55 -24.21
C ARG A 308 25.13 -0.95 -24.95
N ARG A 309 23.98 -1.55 -24.82
CA ARG A 309 22.75 -0.84 -25.05
C ARG A 309 22.46 -0.08 -23.75
N GLN A 310 22.79 1.21 -23.83
CA GLN A 310 22.37 2.25 -22.89
C GLN A 310 20.86 2.32 -22.84
#